data_8682ca39a85b00d3ef14b4f384541686
#
_entry.id   8682ca39a85b00d3ef14b4f384541686
#
_cell.length_a   1.000
_cell.length_b   1.000
_cell.length_c   1.000
_cell.angle_alpha   90.00
_cell.angle_beta   90.00
_cell.angle_gamma   90.00
#
_symmetry.space_group_name_H-M   'P 1'
#
loop_
_entity.id
_entity.type
_entity.pdbx_description
1 polymer ?
#
loop_
_entity_poly.entity_id
_entity_poly.type
_entity_poly.pdbx_seq_one_letter_code
_entity_poly.pdbx_strand_id
1 'polypeptide(L)'
;MKILITGVAGFIGSKLAENLLNTNYKIYGIDNLNNYYDVKLKHYRLNYLKKYKSFEFFKIDISNSTRLKRFLKGKRIDIICHLAAQA
;
A
#
# COMPACT_ATOMS: atom_id res chain seq x y z
N MET A 1 -14.41 -7.12 0.01
CA MET A 1 -13.33 -7.30 1.00
C MET A 1 -12.36 -6.14 0.92
N LYS A 2 -11.93 -5.63 2.04
CA LYS A 2 -10.97 -4.52 2.11
C LYS A 2 -9.63 -5.04 2.60
N ILE A 3 -8.59 -4.83 1.82
CA ILE A 3 -7.26 -5.36 2.07
C ILE A 3 -6.27 -4.21 2.16
N LEU A 4 -5.47 -4.19 3.23
CA LEU A 4 -4.39 -3.24 3.38
C LEU A 4 -3.06 -3.91 3.01
N ILE A 5 -2.28 -3.26 2.16
CA ILE A 5 -0.95 -3.73 1.79
C ILE A 5 0.07 -2.70 2.25
N THR A 6 0.96 -3.07 3.17
CA THR A 6 2.08 -2.23 3.56
C THR A 6 3.25 -2.53 2.62
N GLY A 7 4.04 -1.50 2.31
CA GLY A 7 5.12 -1.64 1.34
C GLY A 7 4.59 -1.77 -0.08
N VAL A 8 3.48 -1.12 -0.39
CA VAL A 8 2.76 -1.29 -1.65
C VAL A 8 3.54 -0.78 -2.86
N ALA A 9 4.47 0.16 -2.67
CA ALA A 9 5.29 0.67 -3.77
C ALA A 9 6.50 -0.23 -4.07
N GLY A 10 6.74 -1.26 -3.24
CA GLY A 10 7.80 -2.22 -3.48
C GLY A 10 7.44 -3.18 -4.61
N PHE A 11 8.43 -3.98 -5.03
CA PHE A 11 8.23 -4.89 -6.16
C PHE A 11 7.14 -5.93 -5.86
N ILE A 12 7.24 -6.61 -4.72
CA ILE A 12 6.26 -7.64 -4.36
C ILE A 12 4.92 -7.02 -4.02
N GLY A 13 4.93 -5.92 -3.24
CA GLY A 13 3.70 -5.26 -2.81
C GLY A 13 2.88 -4.73 -3.98
N SER A 14 3.53 -4.11 -4.97
CA SER A 14 2.82 -3.58 -6.13
C SER A 14 2.25 -4.69 -7.00
N LYS A 15 2.95 -5.80 -7.14
CA LYS A 15 2.46 -6.96 -7.89
C LYS A 15 1.26 -7.60 -7.21
N LEU A 16 1.33 -7.75 -5.90
CA LEU A 16 0.18 -8.28 -5.14
C LEU A 16 -1.03 -7.37 -5.27
N ALA A 17 -0.82 -6.06 -5.15
CA ALA A 17 -1.90 -5.10 -5.29
C ALA A 17 -2.55 -5.19 -6.66
N GLU A 18 -1.77 -5.26 -7.71
CA GLU A 18 -2.29 -5.38 -9.07
C GLU A 18 -3.15 -6.63 -9.23
N ASN A 19 -2.65 -7.78 -8.76
CA ASN A 19 -3.39 -9.03 -8.86
C ASN A 19 -4.72 -8.97 -8.10
N LEU A 20 -4.72 -8.39 -6.90
CA LEU A 20 -5.93 -8.29 -6.10
C LEU A 20 -6.92 -7.28 -6.66
N LEU A 21 -6.43 -6.19 -7.26
CA LEU A 21 -7.30 -5.20 -7.88
C LEU A 21 -8.04 -5.78 -9.07
N ASN A 22 -7.44 -6.74 -9.75
CA ASN A 22 -8.11 -7.41 -10.87
C ASN A 22 -9.21 -8.38 -10.41
N THR A 23 -9.35 -8.61 -9.11
CA THR A 23 -10.38 -9.48 -8.54
C THR A 23 -11.46 -8.71 -7.78
N ASN A 24 -11.58 -7.42 -8.01
CA ASN A 24 -12.63 -6.55 -7.44
C ASN A 24 -12.54 -6.33 -5.94
N TYR A 25 -11.38 -6.51 -5.33
CA TYR A 25 -11.18 -6.14 -3.93
C TYR A 25 -10.87 -4.65 -3.80
N LYS A 26 -11.24 -4.07 -2.67
CA LYS A 26 -10.80 -2.71 -2.32
C LYS A 26 -9.42 -2.80 -1.67
N ILE A 27 -8.45 -2.10 -2.25
CA ILE A 27 -7.06 -2.15 -1.78
C ILE A 27 -6.65 -0.79 -1.22
N TYR A 28 -6.23 -0.79 0.02
CA TYR A 28 -5.54 0.35 0.62
C TYR A 28 -4.05 0.04 0.63
N GLY A 29 -3.25 0.93 0.07
CA GLY A 29 -1.81 0.75 0.05
C GLY A 29 -1.13 1.81 0.90
N ILE A 30 -0.17 1.42 1.72
CA ILE A 30 0.67 2.38 2.44
C ILE A 30 2.14 2.10 2.18
N ASP A 31 2.91 3.17 2.14
CA ASP A 31 4.35 3.12 1.93
C ASP A 31 4.92 4.45 2.40
N ASN A 32 6.12 4.44 2.94
CA ASN A 32 6.78 5.68 3.34
C ASN A 32 7.60 6.29 2.19
N LEU A 33 7.73 5.57 1.09
CA LEU A 33 8.48 6.00 -0.10
C LEU A 33 9.92 6.40 0.25
N ASN A 34 10.56 5.63 1.16
CA ASN A 34 11.93 5.90 1.51
C ASN A 34 12.84 5.75 0.29
N ASN A 35 14.06 6.26 0.37
CA ASN A 35 14.97 6.31 -0.76
C ASN A 35 16.03 5.20 -0.74
N TYR A 36 15.79 4.08 -0.05
CA TYR A 36 16.68 2.92 -0.11
C TYR A 36 16.75 2.33 -1.51
N TYR A 37 15.65 2.46 -2.25
CA TYR A 37 15.57 2.04 -3.65
C TYR A 37 15.20 3.23 -4.50
N ASP A 38 15.18 3.05 -5.81
CA ASP A 38 14.82 4.11 -6.75
C ASP A 38 13.39 4.61 -6.49
N VAL A 39 13.29 5.83 -5.96
CA VAL A 39 12.01 6.45 -5.65
C VAL A 39 11.18 6.67 -6.91
N LYS A 40 11.84 6.92 -8.05
CA LYS A 40 11.14 7.06 -9.33
C LYS A 40 10.40 5.79 -9.71
N LEU A 41 11.01 4.64 -9.46
CA LEU A 41 10.38 3.36 -9.73
C LEU A 41 9.16 3.14 -8.82
N LYS A 42 9.28 3.55 -7.56
CA LYS A 42 8.14 3.48 -6.63
C LYS A 42 6.97 4.34 -7.10
N HIS A 43 7.25 5.55 -7.55
CA HIS A 43 6.21 6.43 -8.09
C HIS A 43 5.60 5.87 -9.36
N TYR A 44 6.39 5.25 -10.22
CA TYR A 44 5.89 4.60 -11.43
C TYR A 44 4.88 3.51 -11.08
N ARG A 45 5.23 2.66 -10.11
CA ARG A 45 4.35 1.58 -9.66
C ARG A 45 3.05 2.12 -9.08
N LEU A 46 3.14 3.17 -8.25
CA LEU A 46 1.95 3.80 -7.66
C LEU A 46 1.06 4.45 -8.70
N ASN A 47 1.65 5.13 -9.68
CA ASN A 47 0.87 5.75 -10.75
C ASN A 47 0.10 4.71 -11.55
N TYR A 48 0.70 3.54 -11.76
CA TYR A 48 0.00 2.44 -12.41
C TYR A 48 -1.19 1.96 -11.59
N LEU A 49 -0.98 1.76 -10.28
CA LEU A 49 -2.04 1.28 -9.39
C LEU A 49 -3.16 2.30 -9.22
N LYS A 50 -2.84 3.59 -9.24
CA LYS A 50 -3.84 4.65 -9.09
C LYS A 50 -4.84 4.71 -10.22
N LYS A 51 -4.60 4.03 -11.32
CA LYS A 51 -5.57 3.91 -12.41
C LYS A 51 -6.77 3.06 -12.02
N TYR A 52 -6.64 2.22 -11.01
CA TYR A 52 -7.74 1.40 -10.52
C TYR A 52 -8.58 2.19 -9.53
N LYS A 53 -9.90 2.23 -9.75
CA LYS A 53 -10.83 2.95 -8.87
C LYS A 53 -10.84 2.39 -7.44
N SER A 54 -10.55 1.12 -7.29
CA SER A 54 -10.57 0.43 -6.01
C SER A 54 -9.27 0.55 -5.22
N PHE A 55 -8.32 1.34 -5.71
CA PHE A 55 -7.04 1.54 -5.05
C PHE A 55 -6.95 2.93 -4.43
N GLU A 56 -6.54 2.98 -3.15
CA GLU A 56 -6.20 4.23 -2.49
C GLU A 56 -4.83 4.12 -1.85
N PHE A 57 -4.00 5.14 -2.03
CA PHE A 57 -2.65 5.18 -1.49
C PHE A 57 -2.54 6.21 -0.38
N PHE A 58 -1.80 5.85 0.68
CA PHE A 58 -1.51 6.76 1.79
C PHE A 58 -0.01 6.67 2.11
N LYS A 59 0.65 7.82 2.13
CA LYS A 59 2.06 7.89 2.50
C LYS A 59 2.16 7.87 4.02
N ILE A 60 2.40 6.70 4.59
CA ILE A 60 2.50 6.51 6.04
C ILE A 60 3.72 5.65 6.32
N ASP A 61 4.51 6.07 7.30
CA ASP A 61 5.59 5.25 7.85
C ASP A 61 4.98 4.34 8.92
N ILE A 62 5.12 3.03 8.76
CA ILE A 62 4.54 2.07 9.70
C ILE A 62 5.14 2.17 11.10
N SER A 63 6.32 2.79 11.23
CA SER A 63 6.91 3.05 12.54
C SER A 63 6.18 4.17 13.30
N ASN A 64 5.39 4.97 12.60
CA ASN A 64 4.54 5.99 13.23
C ASN A 64 3.24 5.36 13.68
N SER A 65 3.24 4.77 14.88
CA SER A 65 2.10 4.00 15.37
C SER A 65 0.84 4.86 15.54
N THR A 66 0.99 6.13 15.87
CA THR A 66 -0.16 7.03 16.04
C THR A 66 -0.89 7.24 14.71
N ARG A 67 -0.13 7.53 13.64
CA ARG A 67 -0.73 7.71 12.31
C ARG A 67 -1.34 6.43 11.79
N LEU A 68 -0.66 5.31 12.01
CA LEU A 68 -1.16 4.01 11.55
C LEU A 68 -2.47 3.63 12.24
N LYS A 69 -2.53 3.81 13.56
CA LYS A 69 -3.76 3.54 14.31
C LYS A 69 -4.91 4.43 13.86
N ARG A 70 -4.62 5.71 13.63
CA ARG A 70 -5.63 6.65 13.15
C ARG A 70 -6.14 6.24 11.76
N PHE A 71 -5.22 5.80 10.89
CA PHE A 71 -5.58 5.34 9.56
C PHE A 71 -6.50 4.11 9.64
N LEU A 72 -6.15 3.13 10.48
CA LEU A 72 -6.92 1.88 10.57
C LEU A 72 -8.30 2.09 11.18
N LYS A 73 -8.44 3.10 12.02
CA LYS A 73 -9.71 3.36 12.71
C LYS A 73 -10.76 3.78 11.69
N GLY A 74 -11.85 3.02 11.63
CA GLY A 74 -12.96 3.33 10.72
C GLY A 74 -12.82 2.78 9.31
N LYS A 75 -11.70 2.17 8.96
CA LYS A 75 -11.51 1.61 7.60
C LYS A 75 -12.09 0.21 7.45
N ARG A 76 -12.30 -0.51 8.53
CA ARG A 76 -12.83 -1.88 8.51
C ARG A 76 -12.00 -2.79 7.61
N ILE A 77 -10.69 -2.81 7.83
CA ILE A 77 -9.79 -3.66 7.07
C ILE A 77 -10.04 -5.12 7.42
N ASP A 78 -10.23 -5.94 6.40
CA ASP A 78 -10.46 -7.38 6.58
C ASP A 78 -9.16 -8.16 6.65
N ILE A 79 -8.18 -7.80 5.82
CA ILE A 79 -6.90 -8.50 5.73
C ILE A 79 -5.78 -7.48 5.63
N ILE A 80 -4.67 -7.76 6.32
CA ILE A 80 -3.45 -6.95 6.21
C ILE A 80 -2.35 -7.83 5.64
N CYS A 81 -1.78 -7.39 4.52
CA CYS A 81 -0.60 -7.99 3.92
C CYS A 81 0.59 -7.08 4.24
N HIS A 82 1.39 -7.49 5.22
CA HIS A 82 2.47 -6.66 5.73
C HIS A 82 3.77 -6.99 5.00
N LEU A 83 4.09 -6.20 3.99
CA LEU A 83 5.28 -6.39 3.17
C LEU A 83 6.30 -5.26 3.33
N ALA A 84 6.00 -4.25 4.12
CA ALA A 84 6.96 -3.20 4.41
C ALA A 84 8.08 -3.76 5.25
N ALA A 85 9.30 -3.52 4.80
CA ALA A 85 10.50 -3.93 5.52
C ALA A 85 11.47 -2.77 5.58
N GLN A 86 12.21 -2.68 6.68
CA GLN A 86 13.36 -1.80 6.75
C GLN A 86 14.60 -2.64 6.48
N ALA A 87 15.35 -2.21 5.48
CA ALA A 87 16.63 -2.83 5.19
C ALA A 87 17.67 -2.39 6.19
#